data_fcd348e6f3e505aa9eb7cf14cb80a899
#
_entry.id   fcd348e6f3e505aa9eb7cf14cb80a899
#
_cell.length_a   1.000
_cell.length_b   1.000
_cell.length_c   1.000
_cell.angle_alpha   90.00
_cell.angle_beta   90.00
_cell.angle_gamma   90.00
#
_symmetry.space_group_name_H-M   'P 1'
#
loop_
_entity.id
_entity.type
_entity.pdbx_description
1 polymer ?
#
loop_
_entity_poly.entity_id
_entity_poly.type
_entity_poly.pdbx_seq_one_letter_code
_entity_poly.pdbx_strand_id
1 'polypeptide(L)'
;LLGEKVVYIREASKVRYPYIGGKVFLPSQKTFENNVMIFDYNSLYPNVCIYANLSPEKLVCILLNSNKLESDINLKMLKRKYPYPDYVCVMCDSRIEGYYSEIIVYDRRNKGIIPKLLELFISKRKKYKSLLKEATTTIETTLYDSLQYIYKIIANSVYGLMGFHSSSLYSYSSAKTCTTIGRNMITYLDSVINGAVWENDKLILADFPRNIFSDKTMFSKEIEVPPMNETFKFRNVYGDTDSIFTEISNRDVEKTIKIAKILENIINTKILHANFKIEFEAVYTQLILQSKKKYTTIKYLADY
;
A
#
# COMPACT_ATOMS: atom_id res chain seq x y z
N LEU A 1 -5.87 18.27 -23.19
CA LEU A 1 -6.40 17.18 -22.41
C LEU A 1 -6.88 17.60 -21.01
N LEU A 2 -6.34 18.64 -20.42
CA LEU A 2 -6.77 19.20 -19.14
C LEU A 2 -6.90 20.71 -19.35
N GLY A 3 -7.98 21.22 -19.91
CA GLY A 3 -8.18 22.62 -20.28
C GLY A 3 -7.92 23.69 -19.20
N GLU A 4 -7.15 23.38 -18.17
CA GLU A 4 -6.71 24.25 -17.09
C GLU A 4 -5.25 24.66 -17.35
N LYS A 5 -4.97 25.95 -17.35
CA LYS A 5 -3.60 26.47 -17.31
C LYS A 5 -3.00 26.11 -15.97
N VAL A 6 -2.14 25.08 -15.93
CA VAL A 6 -1.42 24.68 -14.73
C VAL A 6 -0.18 25.56 -14.61
N VAL A 7 -0.17 26.46 -13.66
CA VAL A 7 1.05 27.17 -13.25
C VAL A 7 1.73 26.34 -12.16
N TYR A 8 2.83 25.68 -12.51
CA TYR A 8 3.64 24.97 -11.53
C TYR A 8 4.41 25.98 -10.68
N ILE A 9 4.04 26.07 -9.41
CA ILE A 9 4.91 26.71 -8.42
C ILE A 9 5.93 25.63 -8.01
N ARG A 10 7.12 25.71 -8.60
CA ARG A 10 8.25 24.90 -8.19
C ARG A 10 8.57 25.24 -6.74
N GLU A 11 8.49 24.27 -5.82
CA GLU A 11 9.07 24.44 -4.49
C GLU A 11 10.56 24.72 -4.66
N ALA A 12 10.94 25.99 -4.60
CA ALA A 12 12.29 26.48 -4.86
C ALA A 12 13.21 26.27 -3.64
N SER A 13 13.24 25.08 -3.05
CA SER A 13 14.26 24.80 -2.05
C SER A 13 15.47 24.18 -2.72
N LYS A 14 16.58 24.90 -2.73
CA LYS A 14 17.91 24.37 -3.09
C LYS A 14 18.41 23.31 -2.11
N VAL A 15 17.68 23.10 -1.00
CA VAL A 15 18.03 22.17 0.07
C VAL A 15 17.24 20.87 -0.13
N ARG A 16 17.96 19.78 -0.35
CA ARG A 16 17.39 18.44 -0.42
C ARG A 16 17.16 17.93 1.00
N TYR A 17 15.92 17.97 1.47
CA TYR A 17 15.56 17.32 2.72
C TYR A 17 15.35 15.81 2.47
N PRO A 18 16.08 14.93 3.19
CA PRO A 18 15.82 13.49 3.12
C PRO A 18 14.49 13.15 3.78
N TYR A 19 13.76 12.18 3.23
CA TYR A 19 12.59 11.58 3.87
C TYR A 19 12.69 10.06 3.87
N ILE A 20 11.93 9.41 4.75
CA ILE A 20 11.97 7.95 4.91
C ILE A 20 11.18 7.32 3.74
N GLY A 21 11.81 6.38 3.03
CA GLY A 21 11.21 5.60 1.95
C GLY A 21 10.24 4.52 2.44
N GLY A 22 10.03 3.47 1.62
CA GLY A 22 9.22 2.31 1.96
C GLY A 22 9.75 1.54 3.16
N LYS A 23 8.87 0.79 3.83
CA LYS A 23 9.23 -0.08 4.95
C LYS A 23 9.63 -1.46 4.43
N VAL A 24 10.72 -2.00 4.97
CA VAL A 24 11.13 -3.39 4.76
C VAL A 24 11.19 -4.04 6.13
N PHE A 25 10.46 -5.13 6.31
CA PHE A 25 10.55 -5.95 7.52
C PHE A 25 11.78 -6.84 7.42
N LEU A 26 12.52 -6.97 8.51
CA LEU A 26 13.65 -7.89 8.56
C LEU A 26 13.13 -9.31 8.76
N PRO A 27 13.73 -10.31 8.09
CA PRO A 27 13.34 -11.69 8.31
C PRO A 27 13.68 -12.14 9.73
N SER A 28 12.72 -12.80 10.38
CA SER A 28 12.91 -13.36 11.72
C SER A 28 13.79 -14.62 11.72
N GLN A 29 13.85 -15.32 10.59
CA GLN A 29 14.62 -16.54 10.36
C GLN A 29 15.19 -16.54 8.95
N LYS A 30 16.16 -17.40 8.67
CA LYS A 30 16.76 -17.55 7.34
C LYS A 30 16.06 -18.59 6.47
N THR A 31 15.47 -19.61 7.07
CA THR A 31 14.87 -20.74 6.36
C THR A 31 13.46 -21.01 6.86
N PHE A 32 12.54 -21.29 5.97
CA PHE A 32 11.13 -21.61 6.24
C PHE A 32 10.77 -22.89 5.50
N GLU A 33 10.24 -23.87 6.24
CA GLU A 33 9.84 -25.17 5.70
C GLU A 33 8.34 -25.29 5.44
N ASN A 34 7.53 -24.44 6.07
CA ASN A 34 6.12 -24.33 5.78
C ASN A 34 5.88 -23.42 4.57
N ASN A 35 4.68 -23.52 4.01
CA ASN A 35 4.28 -22.67 2.91
C ASN A 35 4.20 -21.20 3.32
N VAL A 36 4.68 -20.32 2.45
CA VAL A 36 4.63 -18.87 2.62
C VAL A 36 3.78 -18.26 1.52
N MET A 37 2.68 -17.64 1.89
CA MET A 37 1.78 -16.91 0.99
C MET A 37 2.31 -15.51 0.75
N ILE A 38 2.28 -15.05 -0.50
CA ILE A 38 2.72 -13.71 -0.88
C ILE A 38 1.50 -12.87 -1.23
N PHE A 39 1.30 -11.79 -0.50
CA PHE A 39 0.29 -10.79 -0.78
C PHE A 39 0.96 -9.47 -1.15
N ASP A 40 0.52 -8.85 -2.23
CA ASP A 40 1.04 -7.59 -2.73
C ASP A 40 -0.06 -6.53 -2.85
N TYR A 41 0.23 -5.28 -2.46
CA TYR A 41 -0.71 -4.19 -2.68
C TYR A 41 -0.76 -3.81 -4.16
N ASN A 42 -1.93 -3.88 -4.74
CA ASN A 42 -2.13 -3.48 -6.13
C ASN A 42 -1.87 -1.98 -6.31
N SER A 43 -0.74 -1.62 -6.92
CA SER A 43 -0.37 -0.22 -7.21
C SER A 43 -0.42 0.68 -5.95
N LEU A 44 0.25 0.29 -4.84
CA LEU A 44 0.17 0.97 -3.55
C LEU A 44 0.35 2.49 -3.66
N TYR A 45 1.48 2.98 -4.17
CA TYR A 45 1.76 4.43 -4.22
C TYR A 45 0.81 5.22 -5.13
N PRO A 46 0.44 4.76 -6.34
CA PRO A 46 -0.63 5.39 -7.11
C PRO A 46 -1.94 5.50 -6.34
N ASN A 47 -2.35 4.44 -5.66
CA ASN A 47 -3.59 4.45 -4.87
C ASN A 47 -3.50 5.33 -3.62
N VAL A 48 -2.34 5.43 -2.98
CA VAL A 48 -2.09 6.40 -1.90
C VAL A 48 -2.24 7.84 -2.41
N CYS A 49 -1.66 8.16 -3.57
CA CYS A 49 -1.78 9.49 -4.16
C CYS A 49 -3.24 9.84 -4.50
N ILE A 50 -4.01 8.89 -5.00
CA ILE A 50 -5.44 9.07 -5.30
C ILE A 50 -6.23 9.24 -3.99
N TYR A 51 -6.01 8.36 -3.01
CA TYR A 51 -6.72 8.39 -1.73
C TYR A 51 -6.50 9.69 -0.97
N ALA A 52 -5.26 10.11 -0.81
CA ALA A 52 -4.91 11.29 -0.04
C ALA A 52 -4.93 12.59 -0.86
N ASN A 53 -5.30 12.50 -2.15
CA ASN A 53 -5.32 13.62 -3.09
C ASN A 53 -3.96 14.35 -3.17
N LEU A 54 -2.87 13.57 -3.23
CA LEU A 54 -1.51 14.11 -3.21
C LEU A 54 -1.18 14.80 -4.53
N SER A 55 -1.27 16.11 -4.50
CA SER A 55 -0.94 17.00 -5.62
C SER A 55 -0.48 18.34 -5.06
N PRO A 56 0.55 19.01 -5.61
CA PRO A 56 1.11 20.23 -5.04
C PRO A 56 0.05 21.31 -4.77
N GLU A 57 -0.90 21.48 -5.68
CA GLU A 57 -1.98 22.47 -5.58
C GLU A 57 -3.07 22.09 -4.57
N LYS A 58 -3.01 20.91 -3.98
CA LYS A 58 -3.92 20.42 -2.93
C LYS A 58 -3.33 20.50 -1.53
N LEU A 59 -2.09 20.89 -1.41
CA LEU A 59 -1.44 21.12 -0.13
C LEU A 59 -2.09 22.32 0.57
N VAL A 60 -2.62 22.11 1.77
CA VAL A 60 -3.24 23.16 2.60
C VAL A 60 -2.23 23.80 3.52
N CYS A 61 -1.53 22.98 4.32
CA CYS A 61 -0.48 23.45 5.22
C CYS A 61 0.47 22.31 5.64
N ILE A 62 1.64 22.73 6.14
CA ILE A 62 2.62 21.90 6.83
C ILE A 62 2.86 22.52 8.18
N LEU A 63 2.75 21.73 9.25
CA LEU A 63 3.02 22.16 10.63
C LEU A 63 4.17 21.34 11.20
N LEU A 64 5.25 22.03 11.56
CA LEU A 64 6.44 21.44 12.20
C LEU A 64 6.21 21.34 13.70
N ASN A 65 6.64 20.25 14.32
CA ASN A 65 6.50 20.00 15.75
C ASN A 65 7.85 19.60 16.35
N SER A 66 8.20 20.20 17.48
CA SER A 66 9.50 20.00 18.12
C SER A 66 9.56 18.70 18.93
N ASN A 67 8.41 18.18 19.37
CA ASN A 67 8.32 16.98 20.20
C ASN A 67 7.02 16.21 19.97
N LYS A 68 6.93 15.01 20.57
CA LYS A 68 5.78 14.12 20.41
C LYS A 68 4.49 14.71 20.99
N LEU A 69 4.54 15.35 22.15
CA LEU A 69 3.36 15.91 22.81
C LEU A 69 2.73 17.01 21.95
N GLU A 70 3.56 17.91 21.44
CA GLU A 70 3.15 18.96 20.50
C GLU A 70 2.52 18.37 19.24
N SER A 71 3.12 17.32 18.66
CA SER A 71 2.59 16.61 17.50
C SER A 71 1.19 16.06 17.77
N ASP A 72 0.99 15.39 18.90
CA ASP A 72 -0.29 14.76 19.23
C ASP A 72 -1.40 15.81 19.46
N ILE A 73 -1.07 16.95 20.10
CA ILE A 73 -2.00 18.07 20.31
C ILE A 73 -2.36 18.71 18.97
N ASN A 74 -1.36 19.04 18.17
CA ASN A 74 -1.54 19.72 16.89
C ASN A 74 -2.27 18.84 15.88
N LEU A 75 -2.02 17.52 15.87
CA LEU A 75 -2.75 16.58 15.02
C LEU A 75 -4.25 16.55 15.37
N LYS A 76 -4.59 16.53 16.67
CA LYS A 76 -6.00 16.59 17.12
C LYS A 76 -6.65 17.90 16.72
N MET A 77 -5.95 19.03 16.88
CA MET A 77 -6.42 20.37 16.51
C MET A 77 -6.67 20.44 14.98
N LEU A 78 -5.70 20.01 14.18
CA LEU A 78 -5.81 20.04 12.71
C LEU A 78 -6.91 19.13 12.20
N LYS A 79 -7.10 17.94 12.77
CA LYS A 79 -8.22 17.05 12.40
C LYS A 79 -9.59 17.63 12.72
N ARG A 80 -9.71 18.49 13.75
CA ARG A 80 -10.96 19.22 14.03
C ARG A 80 -11.18 20.37 13.05
N LYS A 81 -10.11 21.09 12.68
CA LYS A 81 -10.16 22.22 11.72
C LYS A 81 -10.34 21.73 10.28
N TYR A 82 -9.76 20.59 9.94
CA TYR A 82 -9.75 19.96 8.62
C TYR A 82 -10.28 18.54 8.73
N PRO A 83 -11.61 18.35 8.85
CA PRO A 83 -12.20 17.03 9.10
C PRO A 83 -12.14 16.11 7.86
N TYR A 84 -12.02 14.82 8.13
CA TYR A 84 -12.26 13.79 7.13
C TYR A 84 -13.79 13.71 6.84
N PRO A 85 -14.26 13.45 5.59
CA PRO A 85 -13.48 13.06 4.40
C PRO A 85 -12.92 14.19 3.54
N ASP A 86 -13.24 15.45 3.83
CA ASP A 86 -12.89 16.61 3.00
C ASP A 86 -11.39 16.91 3.01
N TYR A 87 -10.71 16.50 4.06
CA TYR A 87 -9.28 16.69 4.24
C TYR A 87 -8.61 15.41 4.73
N VAL A 88 -7.31 15.29 4.48
CA VAL A 88 -6.45 14.29 5.12
C VAL A 88 -5.31 14.98 5.86
N CYS A 89 -5.14 14.63 7.12
CA CYS A 89 -4.03 15.09 7.97
C CYS A 89 -3.09 13.92 8.24
N VAL A 90 -1.86 14.00 7.79
CA VAL A 90 -0.85 12.94 7.91
C VAL A 90 0.32 13.43 8.73
N MET A 91 0.61 12.74 9.83
CA MET A 91 1.82 12.95 10.61
C MET A 91 2.97 12.15 10.01
N CYS A 92 4.02 12.85 9.61
CA CYS A 92 5.23 12.30 9.02
C CYS A 92 6.41 12.54 9.98
N ASP A 93 7.35 11.57 10.07
CA ASP A 93 8.60 11.79 10.80
C ASP A 93 9.38 12.94 10.16
N SER A 94 9.90 13.88 10.95
CA SER A 94 10.77 14.92 10.43
C SER A 94 12.22 14.43 10.28
N ARG A 95 12.88 14.94 9.26
CA ARG A 95 14.34 14.85 9.07
C ARG A 95 14.97 16.23 9.07
N ILE A 96 14.19 17.24 9.39
CA ILE A 96 14.67 18.62 9.59
C ILE A 96 15.20 18.70 11.02
N GLU A 97 16.41 19.19 11.19
CA GLU A 97 17.05 19.34 12.49
C GLU A 97 16.19 20.22 13.42
N GLY A 98 16.06 19.81 14.67
CA GLY A 98 15.24 20.50 15.67
C GLY A 98 13.76 20.15 15.63
N TYR A 99 13.28 19.32 14.70
CA TYR A 99 11.88 18.93 14.61
C TYR A 99 11.68 17.43 14.71
N TYR A 100 10.69 17.03 15.50
CA TYR A 100 10.28 15.66 15.73
C TYR A 100 9.40 15.13 14.57
N SER A 101 8.40 15.94 14.16
CA SER A 101 7.46 15.54 13.11
C SER A 101 6.96 16.70 12.27
N GLU A 102 6.35 16.37 11.17
CA GLU A 102 5.61 17.28 10.29
C GLU A 102 4.19 16.77 10.13
N ILE A 103 3.18 17.61 10.35
CA ILE A 103 1.79 17.28 10.01
C ILE A 103 1.46 17.97 8.69
N ILE A 104 1.12 17.18 7.69
CA ILE A 104 0.83 17.66 6.34
C ILE A 104 -0.65 17.47 6.07
N VAL A 105 -1.32 18.52 5.59
CA VAL A 105 -2.76 18.54 5.33
C VAL A 105 -3.02 18.74 3.84
N TYR A 106 -3.85 17.85 3.27
CA TYR A 106 -4.32 17.95 1.88
C TYR A 106 -5.83 18.12 1.80
N ASP A 107 -6.28 18.98 0.86
CA ASP A 107 -7.69 19.15 0.50
C ASP A 107 -8.15 18.05 -0.46
N ARG A 108 -9.23 17.35 -0.11
CA ARG A 108 -9.80 16.24 -0.89
C ARG A 108 -11.13 16.59 -1.58
N ARG A 109 -11.70 17.76 -1.32
CA ARG A 109 -13.01 18.17 -1.84
C ARG A 109 -13.06 18.17 -3.38
N ASN A 110 -11.97 18.57 -4.01
CA ASN A 110 -11.82 18.53 -5.46
C ASN A 110 -10.54 17.79 -5.82
N LYS A 111 -10.64 16.85 -6.75
CA LYS A 111 -9.51 16.02 -7.16
C LYS A 111 -8.40 16.82 -7.82
N GLY A 112 -7.17 16.61 -7.34
CA GLY A 112 -5.96 17.21 -7.88
C GLY A 112 -5.52 16.64 -9.22
N ILE A 113 -4.56 17.28 -9.85
CA ILE A 113 -4.06 16.91 -11.18
C ILE A 113 -3.39 15.54 -11.17
N ILE A 114 -2.49 15.30 -10.21
CA ILE A 114 -1.77 14.03 -10.11
C ILE A 114 -2.74 12.85 -9.88
N PRO A 115 -3.69 12.90 -8.94
CA PRO A 115 -4.73 11.88 -8.80
C PRO A 115 -5.55 11.64 -10.07
N LYS A 116 -5.95 12.70 -10.79
CA LYS A 116 -6.68 12.56 -12.07
C LYS A 116 -5.86 11.79 -13.12
N LEU A 117 -4.57 12.12 -13.26
CA LEU A 117 -3.65 11.42 -14.16
C LEU A 117 -3.47 9.95 -13.78
N LEU A 118 -3.28 9.68 -12.50
CA LEU A 118 -3.10 8.30 -12.01
C LEU A 118 -4.36 7.45 -12.24
N GLU A 119 -5.55 7.99 -12.00
CA GLU A 119 -6.80 7.28 -12.33
C GLU A 119 -6.92 6.98 -13.81
N LEU A 120 -6.54 7.94 -14.68
CA LEU A 120 -6.50 7.71 -16.12
C LEU A 120 -5.55 6.55 -16.46
N PHE A 121 -4.33 6.53 -15.90
CA PHE A 121 -3.36 5.47 -16.18
C PHE A 121 -3.82 4.11 -15.65
N ILE A 122 -4.37 4.06 -14.43
CA ILE A 122 -4.92 2.83 -13.87
C ILE A 122 -6.12 2.32 -14.69
N SER A 123 -7.01 3.20 -15.12
CA SER A 123 -8.17 2.83 -15.95
C SER A 123 -7.74 2.29 -17.32
N LYS A 124 -6.75 2.92 -17.97
CA LYS A 124 -6.16 2.45 -19.23
C LYS A 124 -5.49 1.08 -19.04
N ARG A 125 -4.71 0.90 -17.97
CA ARG A 125 -4.12 -0.41 -17.64
C ARG A 125 -5.19 -1.48 -17.49
N LYS A 126 -6.26 -1.20 -16.72
CA LYS A 126 -7.37 -2.14 -16.52
C LYS A 126 -8.03 -2.50 -17.85
N LYS A 127 -8.27 -1.53 -18.72
CA LYS A 127 -8.81 -1.75 -20.07
C LYS A 127 -7.92 -2.71 -20.86
N TYR A 128 -6.61 -2.47 -20.93
CA TYR A 128 -5.69 -3.33 -21.71
C TYR A 128 -5.49 -4.71 -21.07
N LYS A 129 -5.57 -4.84 -19.74
CA LYS A 129 -5.63 -6.15 -19.06
C LYS A 129 -6.90 -6.94 -19.45
N SER A 130 -8.05 -6.27 -19.62
CA SER A 130 -9.28 -6.93 -20.09
C SER A 130 -9.14 -7.38 -21.54
N LEU A 131 -8.71 -6.49 -22.44
CA LEU A 131 -8.48 -6.80 -23.84
C LEU A 131 -7.44 -7.93 -24.05
N LEU A 132 -6.42 -7.97 -23.19
CA LEU A 132 -5.44 -9.06 -23.20
C LEU A 132 -6.06 -10.43 -22.91
N LYS A 133 -7.04 -10.50 -22.02
CA LYS A 133 -7.78 -11.76 -21.73
C LYS A 133 -8.67 -12.20 -22.89
N GLU A 134 -9.12 -11.26 -23.72
CA GLU A 134 -9.99 -11.49 -24.87
C GLU A 134 -9.21 -11.65 -26.17
N ALA A 135 -7.90 -11.40 -26.15
CA ALA A 135 -7.04 -11.47 -27.33
C ALA A 135 -6.98 -12.89 -27.92
N THR A 136 -7.19 -12.99 -29.22
CA THR A 136 -7.19 -14.27 -29.96
C THR A 136 -5.97 -14.43 -30.84
N THR A 137 -5.26 -13.33 -31.14
CA THR A 137 -4.07 -13.36 -32.00
C THR A 137 -2.79 -13.03 -31.23
N THR A 138 -1.65 -13.54 -31.68
CA THR A 138 -0.35 -13.23 -31.07
C THR A 138 -0.02 -11.74 -31.11
N ILE A 139 -0.46 -11.04 -32.16
CA ILE A 139 -0.25 -9.58 -32.31
C ILE A 139 -1.03 -8.83 -31.23
N GLU A 140 -2.31 -9.13 -31.06
CA GLU A 140 -3.15 -8.50 -30.02
C GLU A 140 -2.61 -8.78 -28.61
N THR A 141 -2.23 -10.04 -28.34
CA THR A 141 -1.64 -10.45 -27.06
C THR A 141 -0.39 -9.62 -26.75
N THR A 142 0.55 -9.53 -27.71
CA THR A 142 1.78 -8.76 -27.53
C THR A 142 1.51 -7.27 -27.36
N LEU A 143 0.59 -6.72 -28.16
CA LEU A 143 0.22 -5.31 -28.10
C LEU A 143 -0.42 -4.95 -26.74
N TYR A 144 -1.44 -5.69 -26.31
CA TYR A 144 -2.17 -5.38 -25.09
C TYR A 144 -1.33 -5.64 -23.83
N ASP A 145 -0.48 -6.66 -23.86
CA ASP A 145 0.48 -6.88 -22.76
C ASP A 145 1.48 -5.73 -22.65
N SER A 146 2.06 -5.30 -23.77
CA SER A 146 2.97 -4.14 -23.79
C SER A 146 2.29 -2.87 -23.29
N LEU A 147 1.05 -2.59 -23.72
CA LEU A 147 0.33 -1.38 -23.32
C LEU A 147 -0.03 -1.42 -21.83
N GLN A 148 -0.54 -2.53 -21.29
CA GLN A 148 -0.83 -2.62 -19.87
C GLN A 148 0.44 -2.46 -19.01
N TYR A 149 1.57 -2.98 -19.50
CA TYR A 149 2.86 -2.86 -18.83
C TYR A 149 3.38 -1.42 -18.83
N ILE A 150 3.29 -0.71 -19.97
CA ILE A 150 3.65 0.72 -20.07
C ILE A 150 2.85 1.54 -19.07
N TYR A 151 1.52 1.35 -19.00
CA TYR A 151 0.69 2.09 -18.03
C TYR A 151 1.02 1.74 -16.57
N LYS A 152 1.45 0.51 -16.27
CA LYS A 152 1.98 0.13 -14.95
C LYS A 152 3.23 0.94 -14.61
N ILE A 153 4.19 1.01 -15.54
CA ILE A 153 5.45 1.75 -15.35
C ILE A 153 5.17 3.24 -15.14
N ILE A 154 4.38 3.85 -16.02
CA ILE A 154 4.07 5.29 -15.94
C ILE A 154 3.40 5.61 -14.61
N ALA A 155 2.38 4.87 -14.20
CA ALA A 155 1.68 5.11 -12.93
C ALA A 155 2.63 5.02 -11.72
N ASN A 156 3.51 4.01 -11.68
CA ASN A 156 4.45 3.85 -10.58
C ASN A 156 5.59 4.90 -10.60
N SER A 157 5.93 5.44 -11.78
CA SER A 157 6.98 6.46 -11.91
C SER A 157 6.56 7.83 -11.39
N VAL A 158 5.25 8.13 -11.32
CA VAL A 158 4.75 9.43 -10.83
C VAL A 158 5.26 9.73 -9.42
N TYR A 159 5.23 8.75 -8.52
CA TYR A 159 5.80 8.90 -7.18
C TYR A 159 7.31 9.24 -7.24
N GLY A 160 8.07 8.55 -8.08
CA GLY A 160 9.50 8.83 -8.27
C GLY A 160 9.76 10.26 -8.76
N LEU A 161 8.93 10.75 -9.68
CA LEU A 161 9.01 12.14 -10.18
C LEU A 161 8.68 13.16 -9.09
N MET A 162 7.73 12.90 -8.20
CA MET A 162 7.44 13.78 -7.06
C MET A 162 8.61 13.83 -6.06
N GLY A 163 9.37 12.74 -5.90
CA GLY A 163 10.53 12.68 -5.03
C GLY A 163 11.84 13.17 -5.66
N PHE A 164 11.87 13.37 -6.98
CA PHE A 164 13.07 13.75 -7.70
C PHE A 164 13.17 15.27 -7.86
N HIS A 165 14.14 15.88 -7.17
CA HIS A 165 14.28 17.34 -7.06
C HIS A 165 14.42 18.11 -8.39
N SER A 166 14.91 17.45 -9.45
CA SER A 166 15.05 18.06 -10.77
C SER A 166 13.79 17.88 -11.64
N SER A 167 12.80 17.16 -11.15
CA SER A 167 11.52 16.94 -11.85
C SER A 167 10.65 18.19 -11.80
N SER A 168 9.91 18.45 -12.89
CA SER A 168 8.85 19.48 -12.91
C SER A 168 7.67 19.14 -11.98
N LEU A 169 7.52 17.87 -11.61
CA LEU A 169 6.51 17.37 -10.67
C LEU A 169 7.03 17.26 -9.23
N TYR A 170 8.21 17.80 -8.94
CA TYR A 170 8.79 17.72 -7.62
C TYR A 170 7.86 18.31 -6.55
N SER A 171 7.56 17.53 -5.54
CA SER A 171 6.83 17.94 -4.34
C SER A 171 7.30 17.08 -3.16
N TYR A 172 8.19 17.65 -2.36
CA TYR A 172 8.72 16.99 -1.18
C TYR A 172 7.61 16.51 -0.23
N SER A 173 6.64 17.39 0.04
CA SER A 173 5.51 17.09 0.91
C SER A 173 4.66 15.92 0.39
N SER A 174 4.37 15.88 -0.92
CA SER A 174 3.60 14.80 -1.53
C SER A 174 4.37 13.47 -1.52
N ALA A 175 5.65 13.47 -1.87
CA ALA A 175 6.48 12.28 -1.86
C ALA A 175 6.65 11.70 -0.45
N LYS A 176 6.90 12.55 0.54
CA LYS A 176 7.02 12.18 1.95
C LYS A 176 5.70 11.63 2.50
N THR A 177 4.58 12.28 2.22
CA THR A 177 3.26 11.81 2.64
C THR A 177 2.92 10.46 2.02
N CYS A 178 3.23 10.28 0.72
CA CYS A 178 3.01 9.03 0.02
C CYS A 178 3.73 7.85 0.69
N THR A 179 5.02 7.97 0.98
CA THR A 179 5.76 6.89 1.65
C THR A 179 5.33 6.69 3.09
N THR A 180 4.93 7.74 3.79
CA THR A 180 4.41 7.62 5.16
C THR A 180 3.11 6.83 5.20
N ILE A 181 2.16 7.14 4.32
CA ILE A 181 0.91 6.38 4.20
C ILE A 181 1.21 4.93 3.78
N GLY A 182 2.09 4.72 2.79
CA GLY A 182 2.49 3.38 2.35
C GLY A 182 3.08 2.53 3.49
N ARG A 183 3.98 3.12 4.31
CA ARG A 183 4.51 2.45 5.52
C ARG A 183 3.41 2.10 6.52
N ASN A 184 2.46 3.00 6.71
CA ASN A 184 1.34 2.75 7.62
C ASN A 184 0.43 1.63 7.10
N MET A 185 0.19 1.59 5.79
CA MET A 185 -0.62 0.54 5.16
C MET A 185 -0.01 -0.85 5.28
N ILE A 186 1.30 -1.00 5.00
CA ILE A 186 1.96 -2.29 5.14
C ILE A 186 2.09 -2.71 6.61
N THR A 187 2.31 -1.76 7.52
CA THR A 187 2.34 -2.03 8.97
C THR A 187 0.96 -2.45 9.50
N TYR A 188 -0.09 -1.83 8.98
CA TYR A 188 -1.46 -2.21 9.32
C TYR A 188 -1.78 -3.63 8.86
N LEU A 189 -1.46 -3.98 7.61
CA LEU A 189 -1.65 -5.33 7.09
C LEU A 189 -0.86 -6.37 7.92
N ASP A 190 0.39 -6.02 8.28
CA ASP A 190 1.20 -6.84 9.19
C ASP A 190 0.50 -7.08 10.53
N SER A 191 0.00 -6.04 11.19
CA SER A 191 -0.65 -6.17 12.49
C SER A 191 -1.96 -6.98 12.45
N VAL A 192 -2.64 -7.02 11.32
CA VAL A 192 -3.88 -7.77 11.14
C VAL A 192 -3.62 -9.27 10.96
N ILE A 193 -2.61 -9.63 10.16
CA ILE A 193 -2.36 -11.01 9.75
C ILE A 193 -1.40 -11.71 10.73
N ASN A 194 -0.38 -11.00 11.21
CA ASN A 194 0.70 -11.61 12.01
C ASN A 194 0.18 -12.06 13.37
N GLY A 195 0.10 -13.37 13.57
CA GLY A 195 -0.46 -14.00 14.77
C GLY A 195 -1.96 -14.31 14.67
N ALA A 196 -2.60 -14.08 13.51
CA ALA A 196 -3.97 -14.53 13.27
C ALA A 196 -4.05 -16.06 13.29
N VAL A 197 -5.22 -16.57 13.65
CA VAL A 197 -5.51 -18.01 13.74
C VAL A 197 -6.82 -18.31 13.00
N TRP A 198 -6.79 -19.30 12.13
CA TRP A 198 -8.01 -19.89 11.55
C TRP A 198 -8.31 -21.19 12.29
N GLU A 199 -9.41 -21.22 13.00
CA GLU A 199 -9.85 -22.37 13.78
C GLU A 199 -11.33 -22.67 13.50
N ASN A 200 -11.62 -23.90 13.10
CA ASN A 200 -12.95 -24.35 12.69
C ASN A 200 -13.52 -23.45 11.56
N ASP A 201 -14.58 -22.71 11.86
CA ASP A 201 -15.29 -21.78 10.97
C ASP A 201 -14.98 -20.30 11.23
N LYS A 202 -13.92 -19.99 11.98
CA LYS A 202 -13.55 -18.64 12.40
C LYS A 202 -12.11 -18.30 12.06
N LEU A 203 -11.93 -17.12 11.51
CA LEU A 203 -10.63 -16.45 11.43
C LEU A 203 -10.55 -15.41 12.56
N ILE A 204 -9.65 -15.65 13.50
CA ILE A 204 -9.38 -14.77 14.65
C ILE A 204 -8.17 -13.92 14.31
N LEU A 205 -8.38 -12.60 14.15
CA LEU A 205 -7.32 -11.65 13.84
C LEU A 205 -6.50 -11.32 15.10
N ALA A 206 -5.18 -11.10 14.92
CA ALA A 206 -4.27 -10.93 16.04
C ALA A 206 -4.48 -9.61 16.77
N ASP A 207 -4.38 -8.49 16.07
CA ASP A 207 -4.61 -7.15 16.61
C ASP A 207 -5.36 -6.29 15.59
N PHE A 208 -6.05 -5.28 16.11
CA PHE A 208 -6.84 -4.37 15.32
C PHE A 208 -6.52 -2.93 15.69
N PRO A 209 -5.34 -2.40 15.28
CA PRO A 209 -5.06 -1.00 15.51
C PRO A 209 -6.11 -0.18 14.75
N ARG A 210 -6.73 0.79 15.43
CA ARG A 210 -7.69 1.71 14.81
C ARG A 210 -7.05 2.34 13.58
N ASN A 211 -7.47 1.91 12.41
CA ASN A 211 -6.93 2.41 11.16
C ASN A 211 -7.51 3.80 10.88
N ILE A 212 -6.62 4.78 10.72
CA ILE A 212 -7.00 6.13 10.25
C ILE A 212 -7.53 6.12 8.79
N PHE A 213 -7.35 5.01 8.08
CA PHE A 213 -7.70 4.85 6.66
C PHE A 213 -8.89 3.90 6.43
N SER A 214 -9.60 3.45 7.48
CA SER A 214 -10.80 2.64 7.32
C SER A 214 -12.02 3.45 7.70
N ASP A 215 -12.95 3.61 6.76
CA ASP A 215 -14.28 4.15 7.03
C ASP A 215 -15.16 3.15 7.80
N LYS A 216 -14.64 1.95 8.04
CA LYS A 216 -15.36 0.84 8.65
C LYS A 216 -15.11 0.87 10.16
N THR A 217 -16.09 1.33 10.91
CA THR A 217 -16.01 1.52 12.37
C THR A 217 -16.26 0.26 13.20
N MET A 218 -16.54 -0.89 12.58
CA MET A 218 -16.89 -2.11 13.28
C MET A 218 -16.22 -3.32 12.68
N PHE A 219 -15.29 -3.89 13.44
CA PHE A 219 -14.81 -5.23 13.15
C PHE A 219 -14.82 -6.07 14.42
N SER A 220 -15.52 -7.18 14.37
CA SER A 220 -15.24 -8.29 15.26
C SER A 220 -13.82 -8.78 14.96
N LYS A 221 -13.04 -9.10 15.99
CA LYS A 221 -11.76 -9.81 15.80
C LYS A 221 -11.99 -11.19 15.17
N GLU A 222 -13.21 -11.70 15.23
CA GLU A 222 -13.62 -12.97 14.67
C GLU A 222 -14.41 -12.76 13.39
N ILE A 223 -14.01 -13.42 12.33
CA ILE A 223 -14.65 -13.39 11.01
C ILE A 223 -15.06 -14.82 10.67
N GLU A 224 -16.33 -15.00 10.32
CA GLU A 224 -16.82 -16.29 9.80
C GLU A 224 -16.12 -16.63 8.48
N VAL A 225 -15.65 -17.87 8.39
CA VAL A 225 -14.93 -18.43 7.26
C VAL A 225 -15.43 -19.86 6.99
N PRO A 226 -15.18 -20.42 5.79
CA PRO A 226 -15.52 -21.81 5.55
C PRO A 226 -14.87 -22.74 6.59
N PRO A 227 -15.62 -23.74 7.10
CA PRO A 227 -15.08 -24.64 8.12
C PRO A 227 -13.92 -25.47 7.58
N MET A 228 -12.88 -25.60 8.39
CA MET A 228 -11.71 -26.43 8.14
C MET A 228 -11.51 -27.39 9.33
N ASN A 229 -11.14 -28.63 9.05
CA ASN A 229 -10.90 -29.64 10.09
C ASN A 229 -9.54 -29.49 10.80
N GLU A 230 -8.84 -28.41 10.54
CA GLU A 230 -7.50 -28.14 11.05
C GLU A 230 -7.38 -26.68 11.48
N THR A 231 -6.51 -26.42 12.43
CA THR A 231 -6.16 -25.05 12.86
C THR A 231 -4.94 -24.55 12.09
N PHE A 232 -5.04 -23.35 11.51
CA PHE A 232 -3.94 -22.70 10.82
C PHE A 232 -3.49 -21.45 11.58
N LYS A 233 -2.18 -21.31 11.76
CA LYS A 233 -1.55 -20.13 12.35
C LYS A 233 -0.82 -19.36 11.27
N PHE A 234 -0.94 -18.03 11.31
CA PHE A 234 -0.32 -17.13 10.35
C PHE A 234 0.78 -16.32 11.02
N ARG A 235 1.93 -16.26 10.38
CA ARG A 235 3.08 -15.46 10.84
C ARG A 235 3.70 -14.72 9.68
N ASN A 236 3.83 -13.41 9.79
CA ASN A 236 4.55 -12.63 8.79
C ASN A 236 6.06 -12.81 9.00
N VAL A 237 6.74 -13.22 7.95
CA VAL A 237 8.15 -13.59 8.00
C VAL A 237 9.05 -12.58 7.29
N TYR A 238 8.48 -11.82 6.35
CA TYR A 238 9.16 -10.79 5.59
C TYR A 238 8.13 -9.83 4.96
N GLY A 239 8.58 -8.65 4.54
CA GLY A 239 7.77 -7.70 3.77
C GLY A 239 8.64 -6.62 3.18
N ASP A 240 8.27 -6.14 2.00
CA ASP A 240 9.03 -5.14 1.26
C ASP A 240 8.10 -4.15 0.58
N THR A 241 8.05 -2.95 1.13
CA THR A 241 7.33 -1.78 0.59
C THR A 241 5.82 -1.97 0.43
N ASP A 242 5.38 -2.89 -0.41
CA ASP A 242 3.99 -3.18 -0.80
C ASP A 242 3.63 -4.66 -0.67
N SER A 243 4.59 -5.53 -0.43
CA SER A 243 4.36 -6.97 -0.29
C SER A 243 4.58 -7.48 1.13
N ILE A 244 3.80 -8.49 1.53
CA ILE A 244 3.94 -9.21 2.79
C ILE A 244 4.01 -10.71 2.55
N PHE A 245 4.94 -11.36 3.24
CA PHE A 245 5.21 -12.78 3.16
C PHE A 245 4.69 -13.42 4.45
N THR A 246 3.61 -14.17 4.33
CA THR A 246 2.91 -14.79 5.46
C THR A 246 3.09 -16.30 5.45
N GLU A 247 3.83 -16.82 6.39
CA GLU A 247 3.92 -18.27 6.65
C GLU A 247 2.60 -18.77 7.23
N ILE A 248 2.14 -19.92 6.75
CA ILE A 248 1.00 -20.67 7.30
C ILE A 248 1.50 -22.00 7.86
N SER A 249 0.96 -22.44 9.00
CA SER A 249 1.30 -23.74 9.62
C SER A 249 0.78 -24.93 8.80
N ASN A 250 1.10 -24.97 7.50
CA ASN A 250 0.68 -26.00 6.55
C ASN A 250 1.70 -26.18 5.43
N ARG A 251 1.84 -27.41 4.91
CA ARG A 251 2.74 -27.77 3.81
C ARG A 251 2.01 -28.19 2.52
N ASP A 252 0.69 -28.33 2.57
CA ASP A 252 -0.13 -28.62 1.40
C ASP A 252 -0.31 -27.34 0.58
N VAL A 253 0.20 -27.31 -0.64
CA VAL A 253 0.20 -26.14 -1.51
C VAL A 253 -1.21 -25.81 -2.01
N GLU A 254 -2.00 -26.81 -2.42
CA GLU A 254 -3.35 -26.57 -2.95
C GLU A 254 -4.26 -26.01 -1.85
N LYS A 255 -4.17 -26.57 -0.64
CA LYS A 255 -4.90 -26.07 0.52
C LYS A 255 -4.47 -24.66 0.89
N THR A 256 -3.16 -24.38 0.86
CA THR A 256 -2.61 -23.04 1.10
C THR A 256 -3.14 -22.03 0.09
N ILE A 257 -3.20 -22.37 -1.20
CA ILE A 257 -3.76 -21.49 -2.25
C ILE A 257 -5.26 -21.19 -1.98
N LYS A 258 -6.05 -22.18 -1.60
CA LYS A 258 -7.46 -21.97 -1.25
C LYS A 258 -7.62 -21.00 -0.07
N ILE A 259 -6.83 -21.21 1.00
CA ILE A 259 -6.83 -20.33 2.18
C ILE A 259 -6.40 -18.93 1.81
N ALA A 260 -5.34 -18.77 1.01
CA ALA A 260 -4.84 -17.47 0.57
C ALA A 260 -5.89 -16.67 -0.22
N LYS A 261 -6.61 -17.31 -1.15
CA LYS A 261 -7.71 -16.66 -1.91
C LYS A 261 -8.86 -16.21 -1.02
N ILE A 262 -9.19 -16.97 0.01
CA ILE A 262 -10.23 -16.59 0.98
C ILE A 262 -9.73 -15.41 1.83
N LEU A 263 -8.48 -15.44 2.32
CA LEU A 263 -7.88 -14.34 3.07
C LEU A 263 -7.82 -13.07 2.24
N GLU A 264 -7.38 -13.14 0.98
CA GLU A 264 -7.39 -12.01 0.04
C GLU A 264 -8.78 -11.37 -0.03
N ASN A 265 -9.81 -12.17 -0.25
CA ASN A 265 -11.19 -11.67 -0.33
C ASN A 265 -11.65 -11.01 0.98
N ILE A 266 -11.36 -11.62 2.14
CA ILE A 266 -11.71 -11.07 3.46
C ILE A 266 -11.00 -9.73 3.67
N ILE A 267 -9.70 -9.67 3.43
CA ILE A 267 -8.89 -8.47 3.62
C ILE A 267 -9.40 -7.34 2.72
N ASN A 268 -9.67 -7.63 1.45
CA ASN A 268 -10.15 -6.64 0.48
C ASN A 268 -11.58 -6.16 0.76
N THR A 269 -12.46 -7.02 1.27
CA THR A 269 -13.88 -6.68 1.46
C THR A 269 -14.20 -6.16 2.85
N LYS A 270 -13.52 -6.69 3.88
CA LYS A 270 -13.85 -6.40 5.28
C LYS A 270 -12.83 -5.50 5.98
N ILE A 271 -11.57 -5.46 5.54
CA ILE A 271 -10.47 -4.84 6.29
C ILE A 271 -9.96 -3.58 5.63
N LEU A 272 -9.62 -3.61 4.34
CA LEU A 272 -9.03 -2.48 3.65
C LEU A 272 -10.10 -1.47 3.19
N HIS A 273 -9.68 -0.19 3.14
CA HIS A 273 -10.45 0.85 2.47
C HIS A 273 -10.60 0.53 0.97
N ALA A 274 -11.71 0.95 0.35
CA ALA A 274 -12.04 0.63 -1.05
C ALA A 274 -10.96 1.01 -2.08
N ASN A 275 -10.13 2.01 -1.78
CA ASN A 275 -9.01 2.42 -2.62
C ASN A 275 -7.83 1.44 -2.61
N PHE A 276 -7.74 0.55 -1.62
CA PHE A 276 -6.61 -0.33 -1.44
C PHE A 276 -7.04 -1.78 -1.57
N LYS A 277 -6.29 -2.53 -2.36
CA LYS A 277 -6.50 -3.96 -2.52
C LYS A 277 -5.17 -4.67 -2.47
N ILE A 278 -5.16 -5.85 -1.90
CA ILE A 278 -4.06 -6.81 -2.04
C ILE A 278 -4.42 -7.84 -3.08
N GLU A 279 -3.43 -8.40 -3.74
CA GLU A 279 -3.51 -9.56 -4.63
C GLU A 279 -2.66 -10.69 -4.04
N PHE A 280 -3.20 -11.88 -4.01
CA PHE A 280 -2.42 -13.09 -3.71
C PHE A 280 -1.62 -13.48 -4.96
N GLU A 281 -0.29 -13.42 -4.88
CA GLU A 281 0.57 -13.66 -6.04
C GLU A 281 1.04 -15.11 -6.18
N ALA A 282 1.42 -15.72 -5.05
CA ALA A 282 2.06 -17.03 -5.08
C ALA A 282 2.15 -17.68 -3.70
N VAL A 283 2.41 -18.98 -3.69
CA VAL A 283 2.93 -19.73 -2.55
C VAL A 283 4.41 -20.00 -2.77
N TYR A 284 5.23 -19.72 -1.77
CA TYR A 284 6.63 -20.10 -1.72
C TYR A 284 6.80 -21.29 -0.78
N THR A 285 7.45 -22.35 -1.29
CA THR A 285 7.84 -23.49 -0.48
C THR A 285 9.37 -23.48 -0.31
N GLN A 286 9.86 -23.96 0.82
CA GLN A 286 11.30 -23.99 1.13
C GLN A 286 11.99 -22.62 0.97
N LEU A 287 11.35 -21.57 1.47
CA LEU A 287 11.86 -20.21 1.36
C LEU A 287 13.16 -20.04 2.18
N ILE A 288 14.20 -19.52 1.52
CA ILE A 288 15.47 -19.14 2.15
C ILE A 288 15.67 -17.63 1.97
N LEU A 289 15.62 -16.88 3.07
CA LEU A 289 15.86 -15.44 3.11
C LEU A 289 17.33 -15.16 3.45
N GLN A 290 18.12 -14.70 2.49
CA GLN A 290 19.53 -14.40 2.70
C GLN A 290 19.74 -13.00 3.29
N SER A 291 19.05 -12.02 2.75
CA SER A 291 19.09 -10.61 3.19
C SER A 291 17.89 -9.85 2.63
N LYS A 292 17.80 -8.53 2.90
CA LYS A 292 16.80 -7.67 2.27
C LYS A 292 16.81 -7.85 0.76
N LYS A 293 15.67 -8.18 0.16
CA LYS A 293 15.46 -8.35 -1.29
C LYS A 293 16.25 -9.50 -1.92
N LYS A 294 16.85 -10.40 -1.13
CA LYS A 294 17.57 -11.58 -1.63
C LYS A 294 17.03 -12.84 -0.97
N TYR A 295 16.32 -13.65 -1.75
CA TYR A 295 15.77 -14.92 -1.32
C TYR A 295 15.76 -15.95 -2.46
N THR A 296 15.72 -17.21 -2.07
CA THR A 296 15.59 -18.37 -2.97
C THR A 296 14.41 -19.19 -2.52
N THR A 297 13.58 -19.65 -3.45
CA THR A 297 12.36 -20.42 -3.16
C THR A 297 11.92 -21.27 -4.35
N ILE A 298 11.06 -22.25 -4.08
CA ILE A 298 10.21 -22.88 -5.12
C ILE A 298 8.89 -22.11 -5.11
N LYS A 299 8.51 -21.56 -6.27
CA LYS A 299 7.34 -20.69 -6.43
C LYS A 299 6.21 -21.45 -7.14
N TYR A 300 5.02 -21.41 -6.54
CA TYR A 300 3.75 -21.82 -7.15
C TYR A 300 2.89 -20.58 -7.35
N LEU A 301 2.44 -20.34 -8.59
CA LEU A 301 1.65 -19.15 -8.93
C LEU A 301 0.19 -19.32 -8.45
N ALA A 302 -0.47 -18.20 -8.20
CA ALA A 302 -1.86 -18.16 -7.74
C ALA A 302 -2.87 -18.72 -8.77
N ASP A 303 -2.50 -18.76 -10.04
CA ASP A 303 -3.33 -19.24 -11.16
C ASP A 303 -3.17 -20.75 -11.45
N TYR A 304 -2.53 -21.49 -10.55
CA TYR A 304 -2.41 -22.95 -10.62
C TYR A 304 -3.66 -23.64 -10.08
#